data_a4ecb6b47c0379e7f76872e23c63fa8b
#
_entry.id   a4ecb6b47c0379e7f76872e23c63fa8b
#
_cell.length_a   1.000
_cell.length_b   1.000
_cell.length_c   1.000
_cell.angle_alpha   90.00
_cell.angle_beta   90.00
_cell.angle_gamma   90.00
#
_symmetry.space_group_name_H-M   'P 1'
#
loop_
_entity.id
_entity.type
_entity.pdbx_description
1 polymer ?
#
loop_
_entity_poly.entity_id
_entity_poly.type
_entity_poly.pdbx_seq_one_letter_code
_entity_poly.pdbx_strand_id
1 'polypeptide(L)'
;MPYLIGTYNIRNGRNGGLEAALRGMSQANMDLGILQETKLTDGIYTRGSAGYSVIATDAPSRHRGGVALFCRSKPHFAVEVVEKFGPNVLGFQLATGARRWYIAGVYIAPEDTETMERVVAAIRKKPRGAELMVAVDLTPTLRHRR
;
A
#
# COMPACT_ATOMS: atom_id res chain seq x y z
N MET A 1 -8.41 -5.95 20.88
CA MET A 1 -7.28 -5.02 20.61
C MET A 1 -7.47 -4.38 19.26
N PRO A 2 -7.49 -3.05 19.19
CA PRO A 2 -7.56 -2.39 17.90
C PRO A 2 -6.24 -2.57 17.13
N TYR A 3 -6.35 -2.63 15.82
CA TYR A 3 -5.19 -2.64 14.93
C TYR A 3 -5.05 -1.25 14.32
N LEU A 4 -3.82 -0.79 14.17
CA LEU A 4 -3.53 0.50 13.54
C LEU A 4 -3.15 0.27 12.09
N ILE A 5 -3.95 0.83 11.20
CA ILE A 5 -3.75 0.75 9.76
C ILE A 5 -3.51 2.16 9.26
N GLY A 6 -2.44 2.35 8.50
CA GLY A 6 -2.08 3.65 7.99
C GLY A 6 -1.80 3.68 6.50
N THR A 7 -1.74 4.87 5.97
CA THR A 7 -1.31 5.11 4.60
C THR A 7 -0.38 6.33 4.59
N TYR A 8 0.68 6.25 3.79
CA TYR A 8 1.66 7.32 3.79
C TYR A 8 2.39 7.39 2.45
N ASN A 9 2.45 8.58 1.88
CA ASN A 9 3.24 8.85 0.69
C ASN A 9 4.68 9.10 1.12
N ILE A 10 5.58 8.18 0.77
CA ILE A 10 6.99 8.28 1.16
C ILE A 10 7.85 9.04 0.17
N ARG A 11 7.27 9.40 -0.99
CA ARG A 11 7.91 10.14 -2.08
C ARG A 11 9.08 9.43 -2.74
N ASN A 12 9.83 8.63 -2.02
CA ASN A 12 10.92 7.85 -2.56
C ASN A 12 11.34 6.76 -1.57
N GLY A 13 11.17 5.51 -1.97
CA GLY A 13 11.59 4.36 -1.17
C GLY A 13 13.02 3.93 -1.41
N ARG A 14 13.72 4.59 -2.36
CA ARG A 14 15.10 4.26 -2.69
C ARG A 14 16.07 4.90 -1.70
N ASN A 15 17.32 4.45 -1.72
CA ASN A 15 18.42 5.06 -0.95
C ASN A 15 18.10 5.21 0.55
N GLY A 16 17.51 4.17 1.14
CA GLY A 16 17.15 4.18 2.56
C GLY A 16 15.79 4.78 2.88
N GLY A 17 15.05 5.29 1.89
CA GLY A 17 13.74 5.90 2.11
C GLY A 17 12.70 4.92 2.64
N LEU A 18 12.70 3.69 2.13
CA LEU A 18 11.79 2.65 2.61
C LEU A 18 12.06 2.32 4.08
N GLU A 19 13.32 2.10 4.44
CA GLU A 19 13.72 1.77 5.79
C GLU A 19 13.37 2.90 6.77
N ALA A 20 13.59 4.15 6.37
CA ALA A 20 13.23 5.31 7.18
C ALA A 20 11.72 5.38 7.41
N ALA A 21 10.92 5.14 6.36
CA ALA A 21 9.46 5.12 6.46
C ALA A 21 9.00 4.02 7.41
N LEU A 22 9.57 2.83 7.30
CA LEU A 22 9.19 1.69 8.16
C LEU A 22 9.55 1.95 9.62
N ARG A 23 10.69 2.59 9.89
CA ARG A 23 11.04 2.98 11.26
C ARG A 23 10.01 3.97 11.82
N GLY A 24 9.58 4.94 11.02
CA GLY A 24 8.54 5.88 11.43
C GLY A 24 7.21 5.18 11.72
N MET A 25 6.83 4.22 10.89
CA MET A 25 5.62 3.44 11.11
C MET A 25 5.72 2.60 12.38
N SER A 26 6.88 2.02 12.64
CA SER A 26 7.13 1.24 13.86
C SER A 26 7.03 2.12 15.11
N GLN A 27 7.59 3.31 15.06
CA GLN A 27 7.48 4.28 16.18
C GLN A 27 6.03 4.69 16.43
N ALA A 28 5.21 4.74 15.38
CA ALA A 28 3.79 5.04 15.51
C ALA A 28 2.94 3.81 15.85
N ASN A 29 3.54 2.65 16.06
CA ASN A 29 2.88 1.39 16.36
C ASN A 29 1.87 0.96 15.28
N MET A 30 2.17 1.24 14.01
CA MET A 30 1.34 0.78 12.91
C MET A 30 1.48 -0.73 12.75
N ASP A 31 0.38 -1.41 12.56
CA ASP A 31 0.35 -2.86 12.37
C ASP A 31 0.40 -3.22 10.89
N LEU A 32 -0.19 -2.40 10.03
CA LEU A 32 -0.30 -2.63 8.61
C LEU A 32 -0.50 -1.29 7.92
N GLY A 33 -0.10 -1.20 6.67
CA GLY A 33 -0.41 -0.01 5.89
C GLY A 33 0.07 -0.06 4.47
N ILE A 34 -0.21 1.03 3.78
CA ILE A 34 0.13 1.23 2.39
C ILE A 34 1.09 2.41 2.30
N LEU A 35 2.16 2.22 1.56
CA LEU A 35 3.10 3.28 1.21
C LEU A 35 2.91 3.62 -0.26
N GLN A 36 2.80 4.90 -0.56
CA GLN A 36 2.69 5.38 -1.94
C GLN A 36 3.97 6.08 -2.38
N GLU A 37 4.14 6.18 -3.70
CA GLU A 37 5.33 6.76 -4.34
C GLU A 37 6.63 6.09 -3.89
N THR A 38 6.63 4.76 -3.86
CA THR A 38 7.81 4.00 -3.46
C THR A 38 8.96 4.16 -4.44
N LYS A 39 8.66 4.33 -5.72
CA LYS A 39 9.65 4.41 -6.81
C LYS A 39 10.58 3.20 -6.87
N LEU A 40 10.11 2.07 -6.35
CA LEU A 40 10.84 0.81 -6.41
C LEU A 40 10.46 0.10 -7.69
N THR A 41 11.44 -0.14 -8.55
CA THR A 41 11.20 -0.74 -9.86
C THR A 41 11.23 -2.27 -9.83
N ASP A 42 11.71 -2.85 -8.76
CA ASP A 42 11.69 -4.29 -8.53
C ASP A 42 10.61 -4.59 -7.50
N GLY A 43 9.69 -5.49 -7.79
CA GLY A 43 8.64 -5.86 -6.86
C GLY A 43 9.21 -6.51 -5.61
N ILE A 44 9.87 -5.74 -4.78
CA ILE A 44 10.66 -6.22 -3.66
C ILE A 44 9.76 -6.77 -2.57
N TYR A 45 10.08 -7.99 -2.14
CA TYR A 45 9.57 -8.54 -0.90
C TYR A 45 10.70 -8.48 0.11
N THR A 46 10.56 -7.59 1.10
CA THR A 46 11.55 -7.42 2.15
C THR A 46 10.99 -7.92 3.46
N ARG A 47 11.78 -8.77 4.14
CA ARG A 47 11.38 -9.31 5.43
C ARG A 47 12.29 -8.72 6.51
N GLY A 48 11.68 -8.31 7.61
CA GLY A 48 12.43 -7.95 8.82
C GLY A 48 12.84 -6.50 8.97
N SER A 49 12.58 -5.62 8.01
CA SER A 49 12.87 -4.19 8.17
C SER A 49 11.95 -3.59 9.23
N ALA A 50 12.53 -3.12 10.36
CA ALA A 50 11.79 -2.57 11.49
C ALA A 50 10.66 -3.50 11.98
N GLY A 51 10.79 -4.81 11.78
CA GLY A 51 9.77 -5.79 12.15
C GLY A 51 8.64 -5.97 11.16
N TYR A 52 8.71 -5.33 10.00
CA TYR A 52 7.69 -5.45 8.97
C TYR A 52 8.12 -6.34 7.82
N SER A 53 7.12 -6.99 7.20
CA SER A 53 7.24 -7.57 5.87
C SER A 53 6.70 -6.57 4.87
N VAL A 54 7.32 -6.49 3.69
CA VAL A 54 6.96 -5.52 2.66
C VAL A 54 6.78 -6.23 1.34
N ILE A 55 5.68 -5.93 0.65
CA ILE A 55 5.44 -6.36 -0.73
C ILE A 55 5.17 -5.11 -1.54
N ALA A 56 5.94 -4.89 -2.59
CA ALA A 56 5.82 -3.70 -3.43
C ALA A 56 5.44 -4.06 -4.86
N THR A 57 4.69 -3.18 -5.51
CA THR A 57 4.50 -3.24 -6.95
C THR A 57 5.76 -2.77 -7.66
N ASP A 58 5.87 -3.11 -8.96
CA ASP A 58 6.93 -2.58 -9.81
C ASP A 58 6.54 -1.17 -10.27
N ALA A 59 7.20 -0.16 -9.73
CA ALA A 59 6.96 1.21 -10.15
C ALA A 59 7.32 1.37 -11.64
N PRO A 60 6.63 2.26 -12.38
CA PRO A 60 6.93 2.46 -13.81
C PRO A 60 8.36 2.93 -14.04
N SER A 61 8.92 3.67 -13.10
CA SER A 61 10.30 4.11 -13.15
C SER A 61 10.79 4.46 -11.75
N ARG A 62 12.09 4.68 -11.61
CA ARG A 62 12.68 5.13 -10.35
C ARG A 62 12.34 6.59 -10.00
N HIS A 63 11.55 7.25 -10.84
CA HIS A 63 11.20 8.66 -10.67
C HIS A 63 9.73 8.86 -10.30
N ARG A 64 8.89 7.83 -10.41
CA ARG A 64 7.46 7.99 -10.12
C ARG A 64 6.77 6.67 -9.85
N GLY A 65 5.72 6.76 -9.05
CA GLY A 65 4.77 5.68 -8.84
C GLY A 65 5.25 4.61 -7.88
N GLY A 66 4.48 3.56 -7.83
CA GLY A 66 4.72 2.42 -6.95
C GLY A 66 3.94 2.48 -5.66
N VAL A 67 3.46 1.32 -5.23
CA VAL A 67 2.76 1.14 -3.96
C VAL A 67 3.36 -0.04 -3.24
N ALA A 68 3.35 0.01 -1.91
CA ALA A 68 3.80 -1.11 -1.11
C ALA A 68 2.85 -1.35 0.06
N LEU A 69 2.67 -2.63 0.37
CA LEU A 69 2.04 -3.07 1.60
C LEU A 69 3.14 -3.33 2.61
N PHE A 70 3.00 -2.81 3.82
CA PHE A 70 3.82 -3.24 4.95
C PHE A 70 2.92 -3.81 6.04
N CYS A 71 3.36 -4.89 6.67
CA CYS A 71 2.61 -5.50 7.76
C CYS A 71 3.54 -6.23 8.72
N ARG A 72 3.13 -6.34 9.97
CA ARG A 72 3.83 -7.15 10.95
C ARG A 72 2.95 -8.27 11.44
N SER A 73 3.60 -9.35 11.90
CA SER A 73 2.89 -10.52 12.39
C SER A 73 2.20 -10.22 13.72
N LYS A 74 0.93 -10.59 13.80
CA LYS A 74 0.15 -10.46 15.03
C LYS A 74 -0.82 -11.63 15.15
N PRO A 75 -1.17 -12.07 16.40
CA PRO A 75 -2.22 -13.07 16.58
C PRO A 75 -3.55 -12.60 16.00
N HIS A 76 -4.24 -13.50 15.33
CA HIS A 76 -5.56 -13.23 14.73
C HIS A 76 -5.56 -12.10 13.69
N PHE A 77 -4.42 -11.92 13.04
CA PHE A 77 -4.22 -10.86 12.06
C PHE A 77 -3.44 -11.46 10.89
N ALA A 78 -4.11 -11.75 9.81
CA ALA A 78 -3.51 -12.42 8.66
C ALA A 78 -3.75 -11.65 7.38
N VAL A 79 -2.66 -11.34 6.67
CA VAL A 79 -2.71 -10.79 5.31
C VAL A 79 -2.62 -11.96 4.35
N GLU A 80 -3.59 -12.02 3.44
CA GLU A 80 -3.73 -13.13 2.50
C GLU A 80 -4.02 -12.63 1.10
N VAL A 81 -3.72 -13.45 0.10
CA VAL A 81 -4.11 -13.23 -1.30
C VAL A 81 -3.67 -11.85 -1.78
N VAL A 82 -2.38 -11.55 -1.65
CA VAL A 82 -1.83 -10.29 -2.15
C VAL A 82 -1.73 -10.36 -3.67
N GLU A 83 -2.26 -9.37 -4.35
CA GLU A 83 -2.28 -9.31 -5.81
C GLU A 83 -1.93 -7.91 -6.29
N LYS A 84 -1.12 -7.84 -7.35
CA LYS A 84 -0.70 -6.58 -7.96
C LYS A 84 -1.56 -6.32 -9.19
N PHE A 85 -2.07 -5.11 -9.31
CA PHE A 85 -2.91 -4.68 -10.44
C PHE A 85 -2.20 -3.55 -11.19
N GLY A 86 -0.99 -3.83 -11.68
CA GLY A 86 -0.15 -2.83 -12.32
C GLY A 86 0.76 -2.12 -11.31
N PRO A 87 1.40 -1.02 -11.72
CA PRO A 87 2.44 -0.38 -10.90
C PRO A 87 1.92 0.42 -9.71
N ASN A 88 0.65 0.81 -9.71
CA ASN A 88 0.12 1.75 -8.74
C ASN A 88 -1.07 1.23 -7.95
N VAL A 89 -1.38 -0.06 -8.07
CA VAL A 89 -2.51 -0.68 -7.36
C VAL A 89 -2.12 -2.04 -6.82
N LEU A 90 -2.45 -2.27 -5.55
CA LEU A 90 -2.19 -3.53 -4.88
C LEU A 90 -3.41 -3.87 -4.03
N GLY A 91 -3.91 -5.09 -4.13
CA GLY A 91 -5.05 -5.55 -3.36
C GLY A 91 -4.70 -6.75 -2.51
N PHE A 92 -5.33 -6.88 -1.36
CA PHE A 92 -5.11 -8.03 -0.49
C PHE A 92 -6.29 -8.24 0.46
N GLN A 93 -6.36 -9.42 1.02
CA GLN A 93 -7.35 -9.76 2.04
C GLN A 93 -6.72 -9.67 3.41
N LEU A 94 -7.47 -9.15 4.37
CA LEU A 94 -7.07 -9.09 5.77
C LEU A 94 -8.13 -9.81 6.60
N ALA A 95 -7.70 -10.79 7.38
CA ALA A 95 -8.55 -11.47 8.34
C ALA A 95 -8.15 -11.04 9.75
N THR A 96 -9.11 -10.52 10.51
CA THR A 96 -8.90 -10.09 11.89
C THR A 96 -9.96 -10.74 12.77
N GLY A 97 -9.65 -11.88 13.36
CA GLY A 97 -10.63 -12.65 14.11
C GLY A 97 -11.80 -13.09 13.23
N ALA A 98 -13.01 -12.64 13.53
CA ALA A 98 -14.20 -13.00 12.78
C ALA A 98 -14.48 -12.12 11.55
N ARG A 99 -13.72 -11.04 11.38
CA ARG A 99 -13.98 -10.07 10.30
C ARG A 99 -13.00 -10.28 9.16
N ARG A 100 -13.50 -10.02 7.95
CA ARG A 100 -12.70 -10.06 6.74
C ARG A 100 -12.80 -8.74 6.02
N TRP A 101 -11.66 -8.30 5.51
CA TRP A 101 -11.52 -7.05 4.78
C TRP A 101 -10.87 -7.34 3.44
N TYR A 102 -11.24 -6.57 2.44
CA TYR A 102 -10.44 -6.47 1.21
C TYR A 102 -9.93 -5.04 1.13
N ILE A 103 -8.61 -4.89 1.03
CA ILE A 103 -7.96 -3.59 1.07
C ILE A 103 -7.24 -3.38 -0.26
N ALA A 104 -7.49 -2.24 -0.88
CA ALA A 104 -6.78 -1.81 -2.07
C ALA A 104 -5.91 -0.60 -1.75
N GLY A 105 -4.61 -0.73 -1.97
CA GLY A 105 -3.67 0.36 -1.86
C GLY A 105 -3.43 0.98 -3.22
N VAL A 106 -3.55 2.29 -3.34
CA VAL A 106 -3.60 2.99 -4.62
C VAL A 106 -2.80 4.29 -4.58
N TYR A 107 -2.04 4.52 -5.64
CA TYR A 107 -1.47 5.84 -5.92
C TYR A 107 -1.97 6.29 -7.29
N ILE A 108 -2.59 7.46 -7.35
CA ILE A 108 -3.09 8.02 -8.60
C ILE A 108 -2.33 9.31 -8.89
N ALA A 109 -1.53 9.29 -9.95
CA ALA A 109 -0.85 10.46 -10.46
C ALA A 109 -1.87 11.37 -11.17
N PRO A 110 -1.56 12.67 -11.32
CA PRO A 110 -2.40 13.56 -12.12
C PRO A 110 -2.60 12.99 -13.54
N GLU A 111 -3.84 13.09 -14.04
CA GLU A 111 -4.21 12.65 -15.40
C GLU A 111 -4.04 11.15 -15.67
N ASP A 112 -3.90 10.34 -14.65
CA ASP A 112 -3.73 8.90 -14.78
C ASP A 112 -5.08 8.19 -14.81
N THR A 113 -5.57 7.92 -16.02
CA THR A 113 -6.85 7.20 -16.20
C THR A 113 -6.69 5.69 -16.14
N GLU A 114 -5.52 5.18 -16.50
CA GLU A 114 -5.26 3.74 -16.49
C GLU A 114 -5.31 3.17 -15.08
N THR A 115 -4.77 3.87 -14.11
CA THR A 115 -4.80 3.42 -12.72
C THR A 115 -6.24 3.27 -12.21
N MET A 116 -7.15 4.15 -12.61
CA MET A 116 -8.55 4.03 -12.22
C MET A 116 -9.18 2.73 -12.71
N GLU A 117 -8.86 2.30 -13.92
CA GLU A 117 -9.33 1.01 -14.44
C GLU A 117 -8.77 -0.15 -13.61
N ARG A 118 -7.53 -0.05 -13.18
CA ARG A 118 -6.88 -1.04 -12.32
C ARG A 118 -7.53 -1.09 -10.94
N VAL A 119 -7.93 0.06 -10.41
CA VAL A 119 -8.65 0.12 -9.12
C VAL A 119 -9.98 -0.62 -9.22
N VAL A 120 -10.72 -0.40 -10.30
CA VAL A 120 -11.98 -1.10 -10.52
C VAL A 120 -11.75 -2.61 -10.60
N ALA A 121 -10.71 -3.03 -11.33
CA ALA A 121 -10.35 -4.45 -11.42
C ALA A 121 -10.03 -5.03 -10.04
N ALA A 122 -9.31 -4.30 -9.21
CA ALA A 122 -8.99 -4.73 -7.85
C ALA A 122 -10.25 -4.86 -6.99
N ILE A 123 -11.10 -3.85 -7.01
CA ILE A 123 -12.33 -3.85 -6.21
C ILE A 123 -13.23 -5.03 -6.57
N ARG A 124 -13.26 -5.43 -7.83
CA ARG A 124 -14.04 -6.59 -8.29
C ARG A 124 -13.53 -7.91 -7.69
N LYS A 125 -12.32 -7.95 -7.18
CA LYS A 125 -11.78 -9.14 -6.51
C LYS A 125 -12.24 -9.28 -5.06
N LYS A 126 -12.94 -8.29 -4.54
CA LYS A 126 -13.42 -8.36 -3.16
C LYS A 126 -14.30 -9.59 -2.97
N PRO A 127 -13.97 -10.47 -2.00
CA PRO A 127 -14.83 -11.60 -1.69
C PRO A 127 -16.19 -11.15 -1.15
N ARG A 128 -17.20 -11.96 -1.41
CA ARG A 128 -18.52 -11.73 -0.82
C ARG A 128 -18.40 -11.80 0.71
N GLY A 129 -18.99 -10.84 1.39
CA GLY A 129 -18.96 -10.78 2.85
C GLY A 129 -17.76 -10.05 3.43
N ALA A 130 -16.75 -9.71 2.64
CA ALA A 130 -15.63 -8.89 3.10
C ALA A 130 -16.00 -7.41 3.01
N GLU A 131 -15.52 -6.64 3.98
CA GLU A 131 -15.65 -5.19 3.94
C GLU A 131 -14.55 -4.61 3.04
N LEU A 132 -14.85 -3.52 2.35
CA LEU A 132 -13.92 -2.85 1.45
C LEU A 132 -13.27 -1.65 2.12
N MET A 133 -11.95 -1.55 2.00
CA MET A 133 -11.20 -0.35 2.36
C MET A 133 -10.28 0.02 1.19
N VAL A 134 -10.28 1.28 0.80
CA VAL A 134 -9.38 1.77 -0.25
C VAL A 134 -8.48 2.84 0.35
N ALA A 135 -7.18 2.58 0.34
CA ALA A 135 -6.18 3.54 0.80
C ALA A 135 -5.60 4.23 -0.43
N VAL A 136 -6.01 5.46 -0.66
CA VAL A 136 -5.68 6.20 -1.86
C VAL A 136 -4.82 7.41 -1.52
N ASP A 137 -3.76 7.61 -2.28
CA ASP A 137 -3.09 8.90 -2.34
C ASP A 137 -3.36 9.51 -3.71
N LEU A 138 -4.07 10.61 -3.70
CA LEU A 138 -4.33 11.44 -4.87
C LEU A 138 -3.35 12.59 -4.80
N THR A 139 -2.46 12.68 -5.79
CA THR A 139 -1.63 13.88 -5.89
C THR A 139 -2.42 14.93 -6.66
N PRO A 140 -3.10 15.86 -5.98
CA PRO A 140 -3.79 16.93 -6.68
C PRO A 140 -2.75 17.81 -7.33
N THR A 141 -3.06 18.27 -8.54
CA THR A 141 -2.27 19.32 -9.15
C THR A 141 -2.48 20.58 -8.35
N LEU A 142 -1.60 20.82 -7.38
CA LEU A 142 -1.62 22.05 -6.64
C LEU A 142 -1.11 23.16 -7.55
N ARG A 143 -2.04 23.92 -8.09
CA ARG A 143 -1.68 25.16 -8.74
C ARG A 143 -1.54 26.21 -7.66
N HIS A 144 -0.31 26.60 -7.43
CA HIS A 144 -0.09 27.77 -6.60
C HIS A 144 -0.60 28.99 -7.36
N ARG A 145 -1.71 29.52 -6.88
CA ARG A 145 -2.16 30.82 -7.35
C ARG A 145 -1.51 31.87 -6.49
N ARG A 146 -0.87 32.75 -7.16
CA ARG A 146 -0.33 33.93 -6.54
C ARG A 146 -1.05 35.13 -7.05
#